data_4d71b65d8faa2891972df75ab7a3441a
#
_entry.id   4d71b65d8faa2891972df75ab7a3441a
#
_cell.length_a   1.000
_cell.length_b   1.000
_cell.length_c   1.000
_cell.angle_alpha   90.00
_cell.angle_beta   90.00
_cell.angle_gamma   90.00
#
_symmetry.space_group_name_H-M   'P 1'
#
loop_
_entity.id
_entity.type
_entity.pdbx_description
1 polymer ?
#
loop_
_entity_poly.entity_id
_entity_poly.type
_entity_poly.pdbx_seq_one_letter_code
_entity_poly.pdbx_strand_id
1 'polypeptide(L)'
;MAGAERARRDRRNRAARGWALGLLVALLVQFGLGMYVNLFAHIPLNHPGHRAKNFFAGSYHNVTWAETSPHAPLILAFHAGLGLLLVLGSLWLAVLAIRGRRAGFVWAAVLGALFILGAGFNGASFLNYNEDANSFVMALLFAAAVLCYIIILALPRSAIRE
;
A
#
# COMPACT_ATOMS: atom_id res chain seq x y z
N MET A 1 10.65 33.93 -14.53
CA MET A 1 10.14 33.18 -13.37
C MET A 1 9.26 32.00 -13.78
N ALA A 2 8.36 32.10 -14.76
CA ALA A 2 7.46 31.02 -15.21
C ALA A 2 8.15 29.73 -15.70
N GLY A 3 9.29 29.85 -16.40
CA GLY A 3 10.05 28.70 -16.90
C GLY A 3 10.64 27.81 -15.80
N ALA A 4 11.19 28.41 -14.75
CA ALA A 4 11.75 27.65 -13.62
C ALA A 4 10.68 26.87 -12.83
N GLU A 5 9.48 27.46 -12.70
CA GLU A 5 8.36 26.79 -12.02
C GLU A 5 7.85 25.62 -12.86
N ARG A 6 7.73 25.77 -14.17
CA ARG A 6 7.37 24.68 -15.09
C ARG A 6 8.38 23.53 -14.99
N ALA A 7 9.69 23.81 -15.05
CA ALA A 7 10.74 22.79 -14.93
C ALA A 7 10.67 22.04 -13.59
N ARG A 8 10.40 22.73 -12.48
CA ARG A 8 10.21 22.10 -11.16
C ARG A 8 9.00 21.18 -11.15
N ARG A 9 7.89 21.58 -11.76
CA ARG A 9 6.67 20.77 -11.86
C ARG A 9 6.91 19.50 -12.67
N ASP A 10 7.59 19.61 -13.80
CA ASP A 10 7.89 18.45 -14.66
C ASP A 10 8.84 17.47 -13.98
N ARG A 11 9.81 17.95 -13.21
CA ARG A 11 10.68 17.10 -12.38
C ARG A 11 9.87 16.33 -11.35
N ARG A 12 8.91 16.97 -10.67
CA ARG A 12 8.03 16.31 -9.67
C ARG A 12 7.13 15.25 -10.32
N ASN A 13 6.58 15.54 -11.49
CA ASN A 13 5.76 14.56 -12.22
C ASN A 13 6.59 13.35 -12.68
N ARG A 14 7.85 13.55 -13.09
CA ARG A 14 8.77 12.44 -13.39
C ARG A 14 9.07 11.61 -12.14
N ALA A 15 9.36 12.26 -11.02
CA ALA A 15 9.59 11.58 -9.75
C ALA A 15 8.37 10.78 -9.30
N ALA A 16 7.16 11.35 -9.42
CA ALA A 16 5.92 10.65 -9.09
C ALA A 16 5.71 9.39 -9.94
N ARG A 17 6.04 9.42 -11.24
CA ARG A 17 5.98 8.22 -12.09
C ARG A 17 6.99 7.15 -11.69
N GLY A 18 8.25 7.53 -11.44
CA GLY A 18 9.27 6.60 -10.98
C GLY A 18 8.86 5.94 -9.66
N TRP A 19 8.28 6.73 -8.74
CA TRP A 19 7.78 6.23 -7.47
C TRP A 19 6.57 5.30 -7.64
N ALA A 20 5.63 5.65 -8.53
CA ALA A 20 4.49 4.80 -8.85
C ALA A 20 4.92 3.45 -9.45
N LEU A 21 5.94 3.43 -10.31
CA LEU A 21 6.50 2.18 -10.83
C LEU A 21 7.12 1.33 -9.71
N GLY A 22 7.91 1.95 -8.83
CA GLY A 22 8.48 1.26 -7.66
C GLY A 22 7.40 0.65 -6.76
N LEU A 23 6.33 1.40 -6.49
CA LEU A 23 5.18 0.89 -5.73
C LEU A 23 4.46 -0.26 -6.44
N LEU A 24 4.31 -0.22 -7.76
CA LEU A 24 3.73 -1.34 -8.52
C LEU A 24 4.55 -2.61 -8.38
N VAL A 25 5.87 -2.52 -8.50
CA VAL A 25 6.75 -3.67 -8.29
C VAL A 25 6.64 -4.20 -6.86
N ALA A 26 6.67 -3.30 -5.88
CA ALA A 26 6.52 -3.69 -4.47
C ALA A 26 5.14 -4.30 -4.17
N LEU A 27 4.07 -3.81 -4.81
CA LEU A 27 2.74 -4.40 -4.71
C LEU A 27 2.68 -5.82 -5.28
N LEU A 28 3.36 -6.10 -6.41
CA LEU A 28 3.43 -7.47 -6.95
C LEU A 28 4.14 -8.43 -5.98
N VAL A 29 5.23 -7.98 -5.36
CA VAL A 29 5.92 -8.76 -4.31
C VAL A 29 4.98 -8.97 -3.11
N GLN A 30 4.31 -7.90 -2.66
CA GLN A 30 3.34 -7.95 -1.56
C GLN A 30 2.21 -8.95 -1.84
N PHE A 31 1.70 -8.98 -3.09
CA PHE A 31 0.69 -9.94 -3.50
C PHE A 31 1.20 -11.38 -3.37
N GLY A 32 2.41 -11.66 -3.87
CA GLY A 32 3.02 -12.98 -3.75
C GLY A 32 3.19 -13.42 -2.30
N LEU A 33 3.71 -12.52 -1.43
CA LEU A 33 3.83 -12.77 0.01
C LEU A 33 2.47 -13.01 0.67
N GLY A 34 1.46 -12.19 0.33
CA GLY A 34 0.10 -12.33 0.87
C GLY A 34 -0.56 -13.63 0.46
N MET A 35 -0.41 -14.04 -0.79
CA MET A 35 -0.91 -15.34 -1.27
C MET A 35 -0.21 -16.51 -0.56
N TYR A 36 1.10 -16.40 -0.33
CA TYR A 36 1.83 -17.42 0.42
C TYR A 36 1.33 -17.50 1.87
N VAL A 37 1.16 -16.36 2.54
CA VAL A 37 0.60 -16.31 3.91
C VAL A 37 -0.79 -16.94 3.94
N ASN A 38 -1.66 -16.59 3.00
CA ASN A 38 -3.04 -17.06 2.97
C ASN A 38 -3.17 -18.57 2.71
N LEU A 39 -2.27 -19.15 1.91
CA LEU A 39 -2.37 -20.55 1.48
C LEU A 39 -1.52 -21.52 2.32
N PHE A 40 -0.39 -21.05 2.84
CA PHE A 40 0.63 -21.95 3.39
C PHE A 40 1.09 -21.59 4.81
N ALA A 41 0.84 -20.36 5.30
CA ALA A 41 1.25 -19.98 6.63
C ALA A 41 0.19 -20.38 7.66
N HIS A 42 0.58 -21.17 8.65
CA HIS A 42 -0.29 -21.45 9.78
C HIS A 42 -0.17 -20.32 10.81
N ILE A 43 -1.26 -19.56 11.00
CA ILE A 43 -1.35 -18.50 11.99
C ILE A 43 -2.08 -19.07 13.21
N PRO A 44 -1.41 -19.21 14.37
CA PRO A 44 -2.05 -19.75 15.55
C PRO A 44 -3.12 -18.79 16.09
N LEU A 45 -4.29 -19.30 16.49
CA LEU A 45 -5.40 -18.49 16.98
C LEU A 45 -5.21 -17.94 18.42
N ASN A 46 -4.12 -18.32 19.09
CA ASN A 46 -3.81 -17.88 20.45
C ASN A 46 -2.77 -16.75 20.53
N HIS A 47 -2.53 -16.03 19.40
CA HIS A 47 -1.61 -14.90 19.41
C HIS A 47 -2.22 -13.66 20.09
N PRO A 48 -1.39 -12.75 20.63
CA PRO A 48 -1.85 -11.47 21.17
C PRO A 48 -2.63 -10.67 20.12
N GLY A 49 -3.79 -10.13 20.51
CA GLY A 49 -4.63 -9.32 19.60
C GLY A 49 -5.73 -10.12 18.88
N HIS A 50 -5.69 -11.47 18.86
CA HIS A 50 -6.79 -12.26 18.31
C HIS A 50 -8.09 -12.03 19.10
N ARG A 51 -9.19 -11.71 18.41
CA ARG A 51 -10.50 -11.36 18.98
C ARG A 51 -10.46 -10.27 20.05
N ALA A 52 -9.57 -9.30 19.89
CA ALA A 52 -9.48 -8.17 20.79
C ALA A 52 -10.77 -7.33 20.73
N LYS A 53 -11.27 -6.91 21.91
CA LYS A 53 -12.47 -6.06 22.02
C LYS A 53 -12.27 -4.68 21.36
N ASN A 54 -11.06 -4.14 21.42
CA ASN A 54 -10.68 -2.91 20.78
C ASN A 54 -9.87 -3.22 19.51
N PHE A 55 -10.42 -2.87 18.35
CA PHE A 55 -9.81 -3.13 17.05
C PHE A 55 -8.40 -2.55 16.93
N PHE A 56 -8.19 -1.27 17.31
CA PHE A 56 -6.90 -0.63 17.15
C PHE A 56 -5.82 -1.22 18.08
N ALA A 57 -6.19 -1.51 19.32
CA ALA A 57 -5.28 -2.20 20.25
C ALA A 57 -4.96 -3.62 19.74
N GLY A 58 -5.96 -4.36 19.27
CA GLY A 58 -5.78 -5.68 18.69
C GLY A 58 -4.87 -5.64 17.46
N SER A 59 -5.10 -4.69 16.54
CA SER A 59 -4.26 -4.51 15.35
C SER A 59 -2.81 -4.18 15.70
N TYR A 60 -2.59 -3.32 16.69
CA TYR A 60 -1.25 -3.02 17.19
C TYR A 60 -0.56 -4.27 17.73
N HIS A 61 -1.24 -5.05 18.58
CA HIS A 61 -0.70 -6.29 19.12
C HIS A 61 -0.44 -7.34 18.03
N ASN A 62 -1.33 -7.45 17.03
CA ASN A 62 -1.18 -8.36 15.90
C ASN A 62 0.06 -8.04 15.06
N VAL A 63 0.23 -6.76 14.68
CA VAL A 63 1.39 -6.33 13.90
C VAL A 63 2.68 -6.50 14.70
N THR A 64 2.69 -6.09 15.97
CA THR A 64 3.86 -6.27 16.85
C THR A 64 4.21 -7.75 16.99
N TRP A 65 3.23 -8.62 17.21
CA TRP A 65 3.46 -10.06 17.29
C TRP A 65 4.01 -10.62 15.98
N ALA A 66 3.45 -10.23 14.83
CA ALA A 66 3.92 -10.68 13.53
C ALA A 66 5.37 -10.30 13.26
N GLU A 67 5.81 -9.11 13.70
CA GLU A 67 7.15 -8.57 13.45
C GLU A 67 8.20 -9.04 14.45
N THR A 68 7.82 -9.32 15.70
CA THR A 68 8.80 -9.51 16.77
C THR A 68 8.76 -10.89 17.42
N SER A 69 7.70 -11.68 17.22
CA SER A 69 7.57 -12.97 17.89
C SER A 69 8.32 -14.09 17.14
N PRO A 70 9.13 -14.89 17.83
CA PRO A 70 9.75 -16.08 17.24
C PRO A 70 8.72 -17.17 16.88
N HIS A 71 7.49 -17.06 17.35
CA HIS A 71 6.38 -17.98 17.05
C HIS A 71 5.52 -17.53 15.87
N ALA A 72 5.73 -16.30 15.37
CA ALA A 72 5.08 -15.83 14.15
C ALA A 72 5.78 -16.41 12.91
N PRO A 73 5.03 -16.80 11.84
CA PRO A 73 5.65 -17.19 10.59
C PRO A 73 6.50 -16.05 10.02
N LEU A 74 7.76 -16.31 9.70
CA LEU A 74 8.68 -15.28 9.16
C LEU A 74 8.12 -14.60 7.91
N ILE A 75 7.41 -15.34 7.06
CA ILE A 75 6.77 -14.81 5.86
C ILE A 75 5.68 -13.78 6.19
N LEU A 76 4.99 -13.92 7.34
CA LEU A 76 4.01 -12.95 7.82
C LEU A 76 4.69 -11.64 8.22
N ALA A 77 5.86 -11.69 8.88
CA ALA A 77 6.66 -10.51 9.19
C ALA A 77 7.06 -9.76 7.91
N PHE A 78 7.58 -10.45 6.90
CA PHE A 78 7.90 -9.83 5.61
C PHE A 78 6.67 -9.21 4.93
N HIS A 79 5.53 -9.90 4.98
CA HIS A 79 4.29 -9.37 4.42
C HIS A 79 3.81 -8.12 5.16
N ALA A 80 3.79 -8.14 6.49
CA ALA A 80 3.37 -7.01 7.32
C ALA A 80 4.32 -5.82 7.18
N GLY A 81 5.64 -6.04 7.24
CA GLY A 81 6.66 -5.01 7.10
C GLY A 81 6.63 -4.35 5.72
N LEU A 82 6.54 -5.12 4.63
CA LEU A 82 6.39 -4.56 3.29
C LEU A 82 5.06 -3.81 3.16
N GLY A 83 3.98 -4.29 3.78
CA GLY A 83 2.69 -3.58 3.84
C GLY A 83 2.81 -2.19 4.47
N LEU A 84 3.52 -2.07 5.59
CA LEU A 84 3.79 -0.77 6.24
C LEU A 84 4.62 0.15 5.33
N LEU A 85 5.64 -0.38 4.67
CA LEU A 85 6.44 0.40 3.70
C LEU A 85 5.60 0.87 2.51
N LEU A 86 4.67 0.05 2.03
CA LEU A 86 3.73 0.43 0.97
C LEU A 86 2.79 1.56 1.42
N VAL A 87 2.30 1.54 2.66
CA VAL A 87 1.52 2.67 3.23
C VAL A 87 2.35 3.95 3.20
N LEU A 88 3.56 3.94 3.75
CA LEU A 88 4.43 5.13 3.77
C LEU A 88 4.78 5.61 2.36
N GLY A 89 5.11 4.68 1.46
CA GLY A 89 5.43 4.98 0.07
C GLY A 89 4.25 5.55 -0.71
N SER A 90 3.04 5.07 -0.46
CA SER A 90 1.81 5.57 -1.10
C SER A 90 1.47 6.99 -0.63
N LEU A 91 1.60 7.28 0.65
CA LEU A 91 1.44 8.62 1.21
C LEU A 91 2.48 9.59 0.64
N TRP A 92 3.73 9.15 0.51
CA TRP A 92 4.76 9.95 -0.14
C TRP A 92 4.46 10.24 -1.60
N LEU A 93 3.97 9.24 -2.36
CA LEU A 93 3.50 9.45 -3.73
C LEU A 93 2.38 10.48 -3.81
N ALA A 94 1.41 10.43 -2.89
CA ALA A 94 0.33 11.40 -2.82
C ALA A 94 0.89 12.83 -2.59
N VAL A 95 1.85 12.99 -1.68
CA VAL A 95 2.53 14.29 -1.45
C VAL A 95 3.26 14.77 -2.72
N LEU A 96 3.97 13.90 -3.43
CA LEU A 96 4.65 14.25 -4.67
C LEU A 96 3.65 14.69 -5.76
N ALA A 97 2.52 13.96 -5.89
CA ALA A 97 1.48 14.26 -6.86
C ALA A 97 0.80 15.61 -6.57
N ILE A 98 0.44 15.88 -5.30
CA ILE A 98 -0.13 17.16 -4.86
C ILE A 98 0.82 18.32 -5.19
N ARG A 99 2.09 18.16 -4.87
CA ARG A 99 3.11 19.18 -5.18
C ARG A 99 3.36 19.36 -6.69
N GLY A 100 3.09 18.33 -7.50
CA GLY A 100 3.14 18.36 -8.96
C GLY A 100 1.94 19.07 -9.58
N ARG A 101 0.85 19.27 -8.85
CA ARG A 101 -0.38 19.99 -9.22
C ARG A 101 -1.05 19.49 -10.51
N ARG A 102 -0.88 18.22 -10.85
CA ARG A 102 -1.55 17.58 -11.99
C ARG A 102 -2.76 16.80 -11.46
N ALA A 103 -3.97 17.26 -11.74
CA ALA A 103 -5.20 16.73 -11.15
C ALA A 103 -5.32 15.20 -11.31
N GLY A 104 -5.11 14.64 -12.49
CA GLY A 104 -5.16 13.19 -12.71
C GLY A 104 -4.13 12.41 -11.86
N PHE A 105 -2.92 12.95 -11.64
CA PHE A 105 -1.93 12.33 -10.76
C PHE A 105 -2.37 12.42 -9.30
N VAL A 106 -2.92 13.55 -8.88
CA VAL A 106 -3.37 13.76 -7.50
C VAL A 106 -4.47 12.76 -7.16
N TRP A 107 -5.52 12.69 -7.97
CA TRP A 107 -6.61 11.76 -7.74
C TRP A 107 -6.15 10.30 -7.71
N ALA A 108 -5.38 9.87 -8.71
CA ALA A 108 -4.89 8.51 -8.75
C ALA A 108 -3.97 8.17 -7.57
N ALA A 109 -3.07 9.09 -7.16
CA ALA A 109 -2.19 8.85 -6.03
C ALA A 109 -2.92 8.82 -4.69
N VAL A 110 -3.88 9.72 -4.48
CA VAL A 110 -4.67 9.78 -3.24
C VAL A 110 -5.58 8.55 -3.13
N LEU A 111 -6.31 8.20 -4.20
CA LEU A 111 -7.14 7.00 -4.21
C LEU A 111 -6.30 5.73 -4.01
N GLY A 112 -5.16 5.63 -4.69
CA GLY A 112 -4.23 4.51 -4.50
C GLY A 112 -3.75 4.37 -3.04
N ALA A 113 -3.43 5.50 -2.38
CA ALA A 113 -3.05 5.50 -0.97
C ALA A 113 -4.22 5.07 -0.06
N LEU A 114 -5.44 5.52 -0.33
CA LEU A 114 -6.63 5.11 0.41
C LEU A 114 -6.90 3.61 0.26
N PHE A 115 -6.73 3.06 -0.95
CA PHE A 115 -6.90 1.62 -1.19
C PHE A 115 -5.82 0.80 -0.47
N ILE A 116 -4.56 1.26 -0.44
CA ILE A 116 -3.49 0.58 0.32
C ILE A 116 -3.78 0.63 1.83
N LEU A 117 -4.22 1.78 2.36
CA LEU A 117 -4.63 1.88 3.76
C LEU A 117 -5.79 0.94 4.07
N GLY A 118 -6.80 0.89 3.21
CA GLY A 118 -7.93 -0.03 3.35
C GLY A 118 -7.49 -1.50 3.30
N ALA A 119 -6.55 -1.85 2.41
CA ALA A 119 -6.00 -3.20 2.34
C ALA A 119 -5.25 -3.56 3.64
N GLY A 120 -4.43 -2.65 4.17
CA GLY A 120 -3.74 -2.84 5.45
C GLY A 120 -4.72 -3.02 6.62
N PHE A 121 -5.81 -2.25 6.63
CA PHE A 121 -6.87 -2.37 7.62
C PHE A 121 -7.55 -3.75 7.60
N ASN A 122 -7.84 -4.25 6.39
CA ASN A 122 -8.42 -5.60 6.23
C ASN A 122 -7.41 -6.70 6.55
N GLY A 123 -6.12 -6.50 6.31
CA GLY A 123 -5.07 -7.41 6.76
C GLY A 123 -5.00 -7.51 8.30
N ALA A 124 -5.08 -6.37 9.00
CA ALA A 124 -5.16 -6.35 10.46
C ALA A 124 -6.46 -7.00 10.99
N SER A 125 -7.59 -6.80 10.27
CA SER A 125 -8.87 -7.46 10.57
C SER A 125 -8.78 -8.97 10.38
N PHE A 126 -8.11 -9.43 9.33
CA PHE A 126 -7.87 -10.85 9.10
C PHE A 126 -7.11 -11.48 10.27
N LEU A 127 -6.03 -10.85 10.73
CA LEU A 127 -5.30 -11.32 11.91
C LEU A 127 -6.17 -11.30 13.18
N ASN A 128 -7.06 -10.33 13.33
CA ASN A 128 -7.91 -10.22 14.52
C ASN A 128 -9.04 -11.25 14.52
N TYR A 129 -9.72 -11.48 13.40
CA TYR A 129 -10.95 -12.27 13.33
C TYR A 129 -10.82 -13.58 12.57
N ASN A 130 -9.77 -13.75 11.77
CA ASN A 130 -9.52 -14.91 10.90
C ASN A 130 -10.68 -15.20 9.93
N GLU A 131 -11.21 -14.14 9.30
CA GLU A 131 -12.33 -14.24 8.36
C GLU A 131 -11.84 -14.08 6.91
N ASP A 132 -12.17 -15.03 6.04
CA ASP A 132 -11.78 -15.04 4.63
C ASP A 132 -12.29 -13.80 3.87
N ALA A 133 -13.43 -13.23 4.29
CA ALA A 133 -13.97 -11.99 3.72
C ALA A 133 -12.96 -10.83 3.79
N ASN A 134 -12.19 -10.73 4.88
CA ASN A 134 -11.16 -9.70 5.03
C ASN A 134 -10.03 -9.88 4.01
N SER A 135 -9.63 -11.13 3.75
CA SER A 135 -8.62 -11.45 2.72
C SER A 135 -9.11 -11.09 1.32
N PHE A 136 -10.38 -11.38 1.02
CA PHE A 136 -10.99 -11.03 -0.26
C PHE A 136 -11.08 -9.51 -0.48
N VAL A 137 -11.56 -8.76 0.52
CA VAL A 137 -11.63 -7.30 0.46
C VAL A 137 -10.23 -6.69 0.30
N MET A 138 -9.24 -7.22 1.01
CA MET A 138 -7.84 -6.82 0.86
C MET A 138 -7.35 -7.00 -0.59
N ALA A 139 -7.68 -8.12 -1.24
CA ALA A 139 -7.32 -8.38 -2.63
C ALA A 139 -7.99 -7.41 -3.62
N LEU A 140 -9.26 -7.05 -3.41
CA LEU A 140 -9.96 -6.05 -4.23
C LEU A 140 -9.34 -4.66 -4.09
N LEU A 141 -9.02 -4.23 -2.86
CA LEU A 141 -8.37 -2.95 -2.59
C LEU A 141 -6.95 -2.91 -3.17
N PHE A 142 -6.23 -4.02 -3.10
CA PHE A 142 -4.94 -4.18 -3.78
C PHE A 142 -5.08 -3.95 -5.29
N ALA A 143 -6.02 -4.63 -5.96
CA ALA A 143 -6.25 -4.48 -7.39
C ALA A 143 -6.62 -3.04 -7.77
N ALA A 144 -7.44 -2.37 -6.97
CA ALA A 144 -7.81 -0.97 -7.15
C ALA A 144 -6.59 -0.03 -7.01
N ALA A 145 -5.69 -0.27 -6.06
CA ALA A 145 -4.44 0.49 -5.91
C ALA A 145 -3.52 0.31 -7.13
N VAL A 146 -3.37 -0.92 -7.63
CA VAL A 146 -2.61 -1.23 -8.85
C VAL A 146 -3.17 -0.44 -10.03
N LEU A 147 -4.49 -0.44 -10.24
CA LEU A 147 -5.13 0.36 -11.31
C LEU A 147 -4.84 1.85 -11.18
N CYS A 148 -4.90 2.41 -9.97
CA CYS A 148 -4.56 3.82 -9.75
C CYS A 148 -3.13 4.14 -10.18
N TYR A 149 -2.17 3.29 -9.87
CA TYR A 149 -0.77 3.54 -10.22
C TYR A 149 -0.47 3.29 -11.71
N ILE A 150 -1.16 2.34 -12.35
CA ILE A 150 -1.14 2.19 -13.81
C ILE A 150 -1.66 3.47 -14.49
N ILE A 151 -2.73 4.07 -13.98
CA ILE A 151 -3.26 5.35 -14.49
C ILE A 151 -2.18 6.44 -14.43
N ILE A 152 -1.43 6.58 -13.32
CA ILE A 152 -0.33 7.55 -13.22
C ILE A 152 0.71 7.32 -14.32
N LEU A 153 1.04 6.08 -14.63
CA LEU A 153 2.00 5.73 -15.69
C LEU A 153 1.45 5.96 -17.08
N ALA A 154 0.16 5.69 -17.31
CA ALA A 154 -0.50 5.82 -18.59
C ALA A 154 -0.83 7.27 -18.98
N LEU A 155 -1.03 8.18 -18.00
CA LEU A 155 -1.34 9.58 -18.30
C LEU A 155 -0.27 10.20 -19.21
N PRO A 156 -0.63 10.96 -20.27
CA PRO A 156 0.33 11.49 -21.23
C PRO A 156 1.38 12.37 -20.54
N ARG A 157 2.62 12.33 -21.01
CA ARG A 157 3.63 13.30 -20.60
C ARG A 157 3.19 14.67 -21.10
N SER A 158 3.28 15.71 -20.26
CA SER A 158 2.98 17.07 -20.73
C SER A 158 3.82 17.32 -22.00
N ALA A 159 3.17 17.44 -23.15
CA ALA A 159 3.87 17.82 -24.35
C ALA A 159 4.53 19.20 -24.09
N ILE A 160 5.81 19.30 -24.33
CA ILE A 160 6.50 20.59 -24.45
C ILE A 160 5.85 21.20 -25.70
N ARG A 161 4.90 22.12 -25.53
CA ARG A 161 4.50 22.99 -26.63
C ARG A 161 5.68 23.94 -26.77
N GLU A 162 6.48 23.69 -27.83
CA GLU A 162 7.48 24.60 -28.33
C GLU A 162 6.84 25.94 -28.69
#